data_b9ea91b68346fa7ada3d12288c7628ca
#
_entry.id   b9ea91b68346fa7ada3d12288c7628ca
#
_cell.length_a   1.000
_cell.length_b   1.000
_cell.length_c   1.000
_cell.angle_alpha   90.00
_cell.angle_beta   90.00
_cell.angle_gamma   90.00
#
_symmetry.space_group_name_H-M   'P 1'
#
loop_
_entity.id
_entity.type
_entity.pdbx_description
1 polymer ?
#
loop_
_entity_poly.entity_id
_entity_poly.type
_entity_poly.pdbx_seq_one_letter_code
_entity_poly.pdbx_strand_id
1 'polypeptide(L)'
;NLYTQPGCYDVSLTATNQFGCAASVTQTDAICFDPNPVADFEIQNNPLPIINPTTLMQNTSQSATSSVWDFGDGSAPSSAFSPIHTFPEKAGAYTVTLQIANSNGCTDATTQILQIEQDPIYYVPNAFTPNGSELNNVFLPIFSPSLALQSYSLQIFNRWGEIIFESQDPLKGWDGTVYNSEGASMSPDGMYTYKLVFIEEGFEKVFEVVGSVVLLR
;
A
#
# COMPACT_ATOMS: atom_id res chain seq x y z
N ASN A 1 46.63 10.20 -16.79
CA ASN A 1 45.43 9.64 -17.38
C ASN A 1 44.29 9.77 -16.40
N LEU A 2 43.07 10.13 -16.88
CA LEU A 2 41.84 10.14 -16.10
C LEU A 2 41.04 8.89 -16.51
N TYR A 3 40.77 8.02 -15.54
CA TYR A 3 39.93 6.83 -15.74
C TYR A 3 38.49 7.19 -15.38
N THR A 4 37.56 7.01 -16.31
CA THR A 4 36.16 7.46 -16.17
C THR A 4 35.17 6.30 -16.04
N GLN A 5 35.63 5.09 -16.27
CA GLN A 5 34.79 3.89 -16.19
C GLN A 5 35.29 2.99 -15.06
N PRO A 6 34.41 2.34 -14.27
CA PRO A 6 34.80 1.31 -13.33
C PRO A 6 35.51 0.15 -14.01
N GLY A 7 36.49 -0.46 -13.33
CA GLY A 7 37.25 -1.58 -13.84
C GLY A 7 38.71 -1.57 -13.39
N CYS A 8 39.47 -2.55 -13.82
CA CYS A 8 40.90 -2.65 -13.61
C CYS A 8 41.66 -2.23 -14.87
N TYR A 9 42.72 -1.46 -14.70
CA TYR A 9 43.51 -0.90 -15.78
C TYR A 9 44.97 -1.32 -15.68
N ASP A 10 45.52 -1.75 -16.79
CA ASP A 10 46.93 -2.04 -16.93
C ASP A 10 47.73 -0.74 -17.04
N VAL A 11 48.86 -0.69 -16.39
CA VAL A 11 49.80 0.44 -16.50
C VAL A 11 51.08 -0.06 -17.14
N SER A 12 51.44 0.54 -18.28
CA SER A 12 52.68 0.26 -18.97
C SER A 12 53.67 1.42 -18.87
N LEU A 13 54.90 1.10 -18.50
CA LEU A 13 56.04 2.04 -18.53
C LEU A 13 56.97 1.63 -19.63
N THR A 14 57.21 2.55 -20.55
CA THR A 14 58.25 2.40 -21.56
C THR A 14 59.41 3.38 -21.32
N ALA A 15 60.59 2.85 -21.11
CA ALA A 15 61.80 3.65 -20.98
C ALA A 15 62.65 3.55 -22.24
N THR A 16 63.10 4.71 -22.76
CA THR A 16 63.91 4.75 -24.00
C THR A 16 65.24 5.47 -23.64
N ASN A 17 66.37 4.88 -24.04
CA ASN A 17 67.68 5.46 -23.85
C ASN A 17 68.01 6.46 -24.95
N GLN A 18 69.12 7.17 -24.79
CA GLN A 18 69.62 8.18 -25.75
C GLN A 18 69.97 7.61 -27.15
N PHE A 19 70.09 6.28 -27.28
CA PHE A 19 70.41 5.61 -28.54
C PHE A 19 69.15 5.04 -29.22
N GLY A 20 67.95 5.32 -28.69
CA GLY A 20 66.69 4.87 -29.24
C GLY A 20 66.26 3.46 -28.85
N CYS A 21 67.03 2.77 -27.98
CA CYS A 21 66.62 1.46 -27.48
C CYS A 21 65.54 1.60 -26.41
N ALA A 22 64.41 0.96 -26.57
CA ALA A 22 63.28 0.99 -25.65
C ALA A 22 63.07 -0.38 -24.97
N ALA A 23 62.69 -0.29 -23.68
CA ALA A 23 62.18 -1.45 -22.92
C ALA A 23 60.89 -1.08 -22.26
N SER A 24 59.90 -1.99 -22.27
CA SER A 24 58.60 -1.78 -21.65
C SER A 24 58.32 -2.82 -20.58
N VAL A 25 57.67 -2.40 -19.51
CA VAL A 25 57.10 -3.28 -18.50
C VAL A 25 55.65 -2.90 -18.33
N THR A 26 54.76 -3.89 -18.32
CA THR A 26 53.33 -3.73 -18.06
C THR A 26 52.97 -4.42 -16.73
N GLN A 27 52.31 -3.68 -15.86
CA GLN A 27 51.69 -4.23 -14.67
C GLN A 27 50.19 -4.38 -14.93
N THR A 28 49.72 -5.60 -14.97
CA THR A 28 48.29 -5.89 -15.14
C THR A 28 47.52 -5.57 -13.90
N ASP A 29 46.29 -5.07 -14.07
CA ASP A 29 45.37 -4.69 -12.99
C ASP A 29 46.02 -3.72 -11.96
N ALA A 30 46.91 -2.83 -12.44
CA ALA A 30 47.68 -1.94 -11.58
C ALA A 30 46.80 -0.90 -10.86
N ILE A 31 45.67 -0.54 -11.43
CA ILE A 31 44.69 0.40 -10.89
C ILE A 31 43.31 -0.18 -11.09
N CYS A 32 42.63 -0.49 -10.00
CA CYS A 32 41.22 -0.93 -10.02
C CYS A 32 40.37 0.06 -9.25
N PHE A 33 39.19 0.36 -9.77
CA PHE A 33 38.15 1.03 -9.00
C PHE A 33 36.78 0.44 -9.29
N ASP A 34 35.99 0.27 -8.24
CA ASP A 34 34.65 -0.27 -8.31
C ASP A 34 33.64 0.82 -8.69
N PRO A 35 32.51 0.46 -9.30
CA PRO A 35 31.43 1.40 -9.53
C PRO A 35 30.88 1.90 -8.19
N ASN A 36 30.40 3.14 -8.17
CA ASN A 36 29.63 3.63 -7.04
C ASN A 36 28.40 2.77 -6.85
N PRO A 37 28.03 2.43 -5.60
CA PRO A 37 26.80 1.72 -5.35
C PRO A 37 25.60 2.59 -5.70
N VAL A 38 24.50 1.97 -6.10
CA VAL A 38 23.20 2.61 -6.37
C VAL A 38 22.16 1.92 -5.51
N ALA A 39 21.59 2.68 -4.56
CA ALA A 39 20.57 2.16 -3.64
C ALA A 39 19.21 2.09 -4.32
N ASP A 40 18.59 0.90 -4.27
CA ASP A 40 17.23 0.70 -4.71
C ASP A 40 16.61 -0.51 -4.01
N PHE A 41 15.27 -0.50 -3.81
CA PHE A 41 14.55 -1.62 -3.21
C PHE A 41 13.07 -1.60 -3.59
N GLU A 42 12.41 -2.72 -3.41
CA GLU A 42 10.96 -2.87 -3.57
C GLU A 42 10.33 -3.33 -2.27
N ILE A 43 9.19 -2.74 -1.92
CA ILE A 43 8.33 -3.17 -0.81
C ILE A 43 7.23 -4.04 -1.38
N GLN A 44 7.15 -5.30 -0.95
CA GLN A 44 6.07 -6.19 -1.36
C GLN A 44 4.77 -5.80 -0.63
N ASN A 45 3.65 -5.74 -1.40
CA ASN A 45 2.32 -5.46 -0.86
C ASN A 45 2.24 -4.11 -0.11
N ASN A 46 2.40 -3.02 -0.83
CA ASN A 46 2.15 -1.68 -0.31
C ASN A 46 0.86 -1.13 -0.96
N PRO A 47 -0.21 -0.80 -0.20
CA PRO A 47 -0.30 -0.77 1.27
C PRO A 47 -0.43 -2.14 1.95
N LEU A 48 -0.10 -2.20 3.26
CA LEU A 48 -0.30 -3.38 4.12
C LEU A 48 -1.56 -3.24 4.97
N PRO A 49 -2.30 -4.36 5.22
CA PRO A 49 -3.38 -4.36 6.19
C PRO A 49 -2.84 -4.30 7.63
N ILE A 50 -3.52 -3.55 8.50
CA ILE A 50 -3.15 -3.39 9.92
C ILE A 50 -3.11 -4.73 10.70
N ILE A 51 -3.96 -5.69 10.32
CA ILE A 51 -4.06 -7.01 10.97
C ILE A 51 -2.89 -7.94 10.68
N ASN A 52 -2.09 -7.65 9.65
CA ASN A 52 -0.90 -8.40 9.29
C ASN A 52 0.11 -7.48 8.58
N PRO A 53 0.74 -6.55 9.31
CA PRO A 53 1.62 -5.53 8.75
C PRO A 53 3.04 -6.08 8.51
N THR A 54 3.15 -7.26 7.90
CA THR A 54 4.43 -7.93 7.63
C THR A 54 4.71 -7.92 6.14
N THR A 55 5.92 -7.49 5.75
CA THR A 55 6.34 -7.44 4.35
C THR A 55 7.82 -7.77 4.16
N LEU A 56 8.17 -8.20 2.95
CA LEU A 56 9.54 -8.35 2.49
C LEU A 56 10.01 -7.03 1.86
N MET A 57 11.17 -6.55 2.30
CA MET A 57 11.92 -5.47 1.66
C MET A 57 12.95 -6.10 0.73
N GLN A 58 12.67 -6.12 -0.57
CA GLN A 58 13.57 -6.71 -1.54
C GLN A 58 14.61 -5.68 -1.97
N ASN A 59 15.89 -5.94 -1.63
CA ASN A 59 17.00 -5.10 -2.05
C ASN A 59 17.31 -5.34 -3.54
N THR A 60 17.21 -4.30 -4.36
CA THR A 60 17.52 -4.31 -5.79
C THR A 60 18.73 -3.44 -6.14
N SER A 61 19.47 -2.99 -5.10
CA SER A 61 20.66 -2.15 -5.24
C SER A 61 21.75 -2.80 -6.09
N GLN A 62 22.53 -1.94 -6.75
CA GLN A 62 23.65 -2.35 -7.57
C GLN A 62 24.99 -2.02 -6.87
N SER A 63 26.00 -2.87 -7.08
CA SER A 63 27.36 -2.70 -6.56
C SER A 63 27.46 -2.54 -5.04
N ALA A 64 26.50 -3.07 -4.30
CA ALA A 64 26.46 -3.05 -2.83
C ALA A 64 27.02 -4.35 -2.25
N THR A 65 27.81 -4.26 -1.18
CA THR A 65 28.32 -5.40 -0.38
C THR A 65 27.72 -5.45 1.02
N SER A 66 27.15 -4.35 1.48
CA SER A 66 26.45 -4.26 2.75
C SER A 66 25.23 -3.38 2.66
N SER A 67 24.26 -3.63 3.55
CA SER A 67 23.01 -2.88 3.66
C SER A 67 22.65 -2.64 5.12
N VAL A 68 22.02 -1.51 5.38
CA VAL A 68 21.42 -1.15 6.67
C VAL A 68 20.04 -0.58 6.40
N TRP A 69 19.04 -1.12 7.07
CA TRP A 69 17.65 -0.73 6.94
C TRP A 69 17.18 -0.01 8.20
N ASP A 70 16.51 1.12 8.01
CA ASP A 70 15.69 1.78 9.01
C ASP A 70 14.23 1.74 8.51
N PHE A 71 13.33 1.17 9.32
CA PHE A 71 11.94 0.97 8.92
C PHE A 71 11.05 2.19 9.27
N GLY A 72 11.58 3.18 9.99
CA GLY A 72 10.85 4.40 10.34
C GLY A 72 9.75 4.20 11.40
N ASP A 73 9.71 3.05 12.06
CA ASP A 73 8.74 2.69 13.11
C ASP A 73 9.33 2.71 14.53
N GLY A 74 10.62 3.07 14.65
CA GLY A 74 11.36 3.10 15.91
C GLY A 74 11.92 1.74 16.33
N SER A 75 11.80 0.71 15.52
CA SER A 75 12.46 -0.58 15.73
C SER A 75 13.97 -0.49 15.49
N ALA A 76 14.72 -1.52 15.90
CA ALA A 76 16.16 -1.57 15.65
C ALA A 76 16.44 -1.76 14.15
N PRO A 77 17.49 -1.08 13.60
CA PRO A 77 17.91 -1.26 12.22
C PRO A 77 18.28 -2.71 11.90
N SER A 78 18.09 -3.13 10.65
CA SER A 78 18.47 -4.46 10.16
C SER A 78 19.64 -4.38 9.19
N SER A 79 20.57 -5.33 9.29
CA SER A 79 21.68 -5.52 8.35
C SER A 79 21.46 -6.67 7.37
N ALA A 80 20.29 -7.28 7.36
CA ALA A 80 19.95 -8.32 6.40
C ALA A 80 19.87 -7.72 4.97
N PHE A 81 20.30 -8.49 3.96
CA PHE A 81 20.30 -7.98 2.58
C PHE A 81 18.88 -7.67 2.09
N SER A 82 17.95 -8.56 2.34
CA SER A 82 16.50 -8.38 2.05
C SER A 82 15.69 -8.83 3.28
N PRO A 83 15.42 -7.93 4.24
CA PRO A 83 14.74 -8.29 5.47
C PRO A 83 13.24 -8.49 5.28
N ILE A 84 12.67 -9.40 6.08
CA ILE A 84 11.24 -9.39 6.37
C ILE A 84 11.05 -8.59 7.64
N HIS A 85 10.12 -7.63 7.63
CA HIS A 85 9.82 -6.80 8.80
C HIS A 85 8.33 -6.79 9.10
N THR A 86 8.01 -6.78 10.40
CA THR A 86 6.64 -6.62 10.92
C THR A 86 6.53 -5.26 11.59
N PHE A 87 5.71 -4.41 11.03
CA PHE A 87 5.42 -3.08 11.56
C PHE A 87 4.45 -3.14 12.76
N PRO A 88 4.35 -2.08 13.56
CA PRO A 88 3.29 -1.97 14.56
C PRO A 88 1.89 -2.05 13.92
N GLU A 89 0.92 -2.63 14.64
CA GLU A 89 -0.51 -2.66 14.26
C GLU A 89 -1.15 -1.26 14.44
N LYS A 90 -0.61 -0.30 13.70
CA LYS A 90 -1.05 1.10 13.72
C LYS A 90 -1.08 1.64 12.29
N ALA A 91 -2.25 2.11 11.87
CA ALA A 91 -2.40 2.76 10.57
C ALA A 91 -1.54 4.01 10.47
N GLY A 92 -0.95 4.23 9.31
CA GLY A 92 -0.08 5.38 9.06
C GLY A 92 0.95 5.13 7.98
N ALA A 93 1.75 6.15 7.73
CA ALA A 93 2.85 6.13 6.78
C ALA A 93 4.19 5.93 7.51
N TYR A 94 4.97 4.98 7.06
CA TYR A 94 6.31 4.67 7.59
C TYR A 94 7.34 4.93 6.50
N THR A 95 8.36 5.73 6.82
CA THR A 95 9.44 6.02 5.87
C THR A 95 10.52 4.97 6.03
N VAL A 96 10.61 4.06 5.08
CA VAL A 96 11.66 3.04 5.04
C VAL A 96 12.87 3.59 4.33
N THR A 97 14.04 3.48 4.96
CA THR A 97 15.33 3.93 4.43
C THR A 97 16.27 2.75 4.25
N LEU A 98 16.85 2.61 3.07
CA LEU A 98 17.94 1.69 2.80
C LEU A 98 19.22 2.49 2.62
N GLN A 99 20.26 2.18 3.41
CA GLN A 99 21.63 2.62 3.19
C GLN A 99 22.47 1.43 2.75
N ILE A 100 23.29 1.63 1.74
CA ILE A 100 24.19 0.60 1.22
C ILE A 100 25.64 1.10 1.19
N ALA A 101 26.58 0.16 1.22
CA ALA A 101 27.98 0.45 0.97
C ALA A 101 28.63 -0.63 0.11
N ASN A 102 29.64 -0.26 -0.68
CA ASN A 102 30.51 -1.20 -1.38
C ASN A 102 31.76 -1.54 -0.54
N SER A 103 32.62 -2.44 -1.05
CA SER A 103 33.88 -2.87 -0.40
C SER A 103 34.88 -1.74 -0.17
N ASN A 104 34.79 -0.66 -0.92
CA ASN A 104 35.69 0.51 -0.84
C ASN A 104 35.15 1.59 0.09
N GLY A 105 34.00 1.37 0.74
CA GLY A 105 33.39 2.33 1.67
C GLY A 105 32.58 3.43 1.00
N CYS A 106 32.35 3.40 -0.32
CA CYS A 106 31.40 4.30 -0.97
C CYS A 106 29.97 3.91 -0.57
N THR A 107 29.13 4.91 -0.28
CA THR A 107 27.76 4.71 0.22
C THR A 107 26.74 5.37 -0.69
N ASP A 108 25.51 4.84 -0.69
CA ASP A 108 24.33 5.46 -1.25
C ASP A 108 23.11 5.13 -0.38
N ALA A 109 22.04 5.91 -0.51
CA ALA A 109 20.82 5.68 0.26
C ALA A 109 19.58 6.09 -0.52
N THR A 110 18.49 5.36 -0.28
CA THR A 110 17.18 5.65 -0.86
C THR A 110 16.06 5.45 0.16
N THR A 111 14.91 6.08 -0.05
CA THR A 111 13.75 5.99 0.83
C THR A 111 12.47 5.70 0.06
N GLN A 112 11.58 4.91 0.67
CA GLN A 112 10.21 4.71 0.18
C GLN A 112 9.21 4.82 1.33
N ILE A 113 7.98 5.17 1.01
CA ILE A 113 6.90 5.24 1.98
C ILE A 113 6.08 3.96 1.92
N LEU A 114 5.96 3.28 3.06
CA LEU A 114 5.02 2.19 3.27
C LEU A 114 3.77 2.74 3.96
N GLN A 115 2.60 2.39 3.43
CA GLN A 115 1.30 2.68 4.05
C GLN A 115 0.78 1.45 4.78
N ILE A 116 0.32 1.63 6.03
CA ILE A 116 -0.48 0.63 6.75
C ILE A 116 -1.90 1.16 6.85
N GLU A 117 -2.85 0.40 6.30
CA GLU A 117 -4.27 0.76 6.25
C GLU A 117 -5.08 -0.12 7.18
N GLN A 118 -6.07 0.48 7.81
CA GLN A 118 -7.08 -0.25 8.55
C GLN A 118 -8.26 -0.51 7.62
N ASP A 119 -8.70 -1.77 7.52
CA ASP A 119 -9.96 -2.05 6.85
C ASP A 119 -11.11 -1.55 7.75
N PRO A 120 -12.07 -0.81 7.18
CA PRO A 120 -13.20 -0.30 7.95
C PRO A 120 -14.04 -1.45 8.50
N ILE A 121 -14.41 -1.36 9.78
CA ILE A 121 -15.30 -2.33 10.41
C ILE A 121 -16.73 -1.87 10.18
N TYR A 122 -17.46 -2.62 9.35
CA TYR A 122 -18.87 -2.38 9.08
C TYR A 122 -19.63 -3.70 8.96
N TYR A 123 -20.94 -3.63 9.16
CA TYR A 123 -21.88 -4.74 8.99
C TYR A 123 -23.04 -4.30 8.11
N VAL A 124 -23.39 -5.11 7.11
CA VAL A 124 -24.57 -4.87 6.29
C VAL A 124 -25.57 -6.02 6.54
N PRO A 125 -26.77 -5.73 7.04
CA PRO A 125 -27.80 -6.73 7.25
C PRO A 125 -28.15 -7.44 5.94
N ASN A 126 -28.50 -8.72 6.00
CA ASN A 126 -28.97 -9.48 4.84
C ASN A 126 -30.50 -9.59 4.76
N ALA A 127 -31.21 -9.18 5.81
CA ALA A 127 -32.67 -9.14 5.86
C ALA A 127 -33.15 -8.08 6.85
N PHE A 128 -34.37 -7.56 6.65
CA PHE A 128 -35.05 -6.69 7.59
C PHE A 128 -36.58 -6.88 7.50
N THR A 129 -37.28 -6.43 8.56
CA THR A 129 -38.72 -6.62 8.71
C THR A 129 -39.36 -5.32 9.17
N PRO A 130 -39.92 -4.50 8.25
CA PRO A 130 -40.54 -3.22 8.57
C PRO A 130 -41.95 -3.42 9.16
N ASN A 131 -42.02 -3.93 10.38
CA ASN A 131 -43.25 -4.20 11.11
C ASN A 131 -43.54 -3.26 12.28
N GLY A 132 -42.78 -2.17 12.39
CA GLY A 132 -42.88 -1.19 13.47
C GLY A 132 -42.21 -1.62 14.78
N SER A 133 -41.50 -2.75 14.82
CA SER A 133 -40.70 -3.15 15.98
C SER A 133 -39.43 -2.32 16.06
N GLU A 134 -38.80 -2.27 17.25
CA GLU A 134 -37.51 -1.55 17.42
C GLU A 134 -36.32 -2.22 16.72
N LEU A 135 -36.44 -3.52 16.40
CA LEU A 135 -35.36 -4.31 15.82
C LEU A 135 -35.61 -4.56 14.34
N ASN A 136 -34.58 -4.38 13.51
CA ASN A 136 -34.60 -4.69 12.07
C ASN A 136 -35.74 -4.03 11.27
N ASN A 137 -36.23 -2.89 11.72
CA ASN A 137 -37.34 -2.19 11.08
C ASN A 137 -36.91 -1.41 9.82
N VAL A 138 -35.64 -1.16 9.69
CA VAL A 138 -35.02 -0.50 8.52
C VAL A 138 -33.79 -1.28 8.08
N PHE A 139 -33.53 -1.28 6.79
CA PHE A 139 -32.25 -1.74 6.26
C PHE A 139 -31.25 -0.61 6.35
N LEU A 140 -30.27 -0.77 7.23
CA LEU A 140 -29.23 0.22 7.50
C LEU A 140 -27.88 -0.47 7.67
N PRO A 141 -26.84 -0.15 6.84
CA PRO A 141 -25.46 -0.53 7.12
C PRO A 141 -25.00 0.08 8.45
N ILE A 142 -24.31 -0.71 9.27
CA ILE A 142 -23.83 -0.30 10.59
C ILE A 142 -22.31 -0.20 10.51
N PHE A 143 -21.76 0.93 10.90
CA PHE A 143 -20.33 1.18 10.96
C PHE A 143 -19.84 1.17 12.40
N SER A 144 -18.57 0.80 12.61
CA SER A 144 -17.94 0.96 13.91
C SER A 144 -18.02 2.43 14.37
N PRO A 145 -18.28 2.69 15.66
CA PRO A 145 -18.29 4.06 16.19
C PRO A 145 -16.95 4.81 16.02
N SER A 146 -15.86 4.08 15.83
CA SER A 146 -14.53 4.65 15.58
C SER A 146 -14.31 5.05 14.12
N LEU A 147 -15.20 4.65 13.20
CA LEU A 147 -15.09 4.93 11.78
C LEU A 147 -15.76 6.26 11.46
N ALA A 148 -14.99 7.30 11.17
CA ALA A 148 -15.50 8.56 10.64
C ALA A 148 -15.61 8.45 9.11
N LEU A 149 -16.77 8.81 8.54
CA LEU A 149 -17.03 8.76 7.12
C LEU A 149 -16.83 10.15 6.49
N GLN A 150 -15.99 10.22 5.45
CA GLN A 150 -15.86 11.41 4.60
C GLN A 150 -17.00 11.49 3.60
N SER A 151 -17.42 10.35 3.04
CA SER A 151 -18.57 10.26 2.14
C SER A 151 -19.30 8.94 2.31
N TYR A 152 -20.60 8.96 1.97
CA TYR A 152 -21.49 7.80 2.07
C TYR A 152 -22.55 7.88 0.99
N SER A 153 -22.87 6.76 0.36
CA SER A 153 -24.01 6.61 -0.56
C SER A 153 -24.55 5.19 -0.45
N LEU A 154 -25.83 5.05 -0.16
CA LEU A 154 -26.57 3.79 -0.16
C LEU A 154 -27.68 3.88 -1.22
N GLN A 155 -27.70 2.93 -2.14
CA GLN A 155 -28.73 2.80 -3.16
C GLN A 155 -29.36 1.41 -3.08
N ILE A 156 -30.70 1.34 -3.17
CA ILE A 156 -31.44 0.08 -3.23
C ILE A 156 -32.14 -0.01 -4.59
N PHE A 157 -32.03 -1.17 -5.20
CA PHE A 157 -32.55 -1.46 -6.53
C PHE A 157 -33.61 -2.55 -6.47
N ASN A 158 -34.68 -2.40 -7.22
CA ASN A 158 -35.65 -3.45 -7.46
C ASN A 158 -35.10 -4.50 -8.46
N ARG A 159 -35.88 -5.56 -8.74
CA ARG A 159 -35.51 -6.64 -9.66
C ARG A 159 -35.29 -6.21 -11.11
N TRP A 160 -35.73 -5.01 -11.49
CA TRP A 160 -35.56 -4.44 -12.83
C TRP A 160 -34.35 -3.48 -12.90
N GLY A 161 -33.64 -3.27 -11.79
CA GLY A 161 -32.51 -2.38 -11.70
C GLY A 161 -32.87 -0.91 -11.50
N GLU A 162 -34.15 -0.60 -11.16
CA GLU A 162 -34.57 0.75 -10.84
C GLU A 162 -34.22 1.10 -9.40
N ILE A 163 -33.70 2.31 -9.16
CA ILE A 163 -33.43 2.80 -7.81
C ILE A 163 -34.76 3.11 -7.13
N ILE A 164 -35.01 2.44 -6.01
CA ILE A 164 -36.21 2.64 -5.19
C ILE A 164 -35.91 3.36 -3.87
N PHE A 165 -34.65 3.49 -3.50
CA PHE A 165 -34.18 4.25 -2.35
C PHE A 165 -32.75 4.70 -2.56
N GLU A 166 -32.45 5.93 -2.11
CA GLU A 166 -31.10 6.49 -2.09
C GLU A 166 -30.93 7.35 -0.84
N SER A 167 -29.73 7.26 -0.20
CA SER A 167 -29.35 8.09 0.93
C SER A 167 -27.86 8.41 0.88
N GLN A 168 -27.52 9.65 1.24
CA GLN A 168 -26.14 10.07 1.54
C GLN A 168 -25.92 10.27 3.05
N ASP A 169 -26.94 9.98 3.86
CA ASP A 169 -26.88 10.04 5.30
C ASP A 169 -26.70 8.62 5.86
N PRO A 170 -25.58 8.32 6.56
CA PRO A 170 -25.30 6.99 7.11
C PRO A 170 -26.26 6.58 8.24
N LEU A 171 -27.10 7.51 8.73
CA LEU A 171 -28.12 7.23 9.75
C LEU A 171 -29.51 7.00 9.15
N LYS A 172 -29.68 7.22 7.84
CA LYS A 172 -30.96 7.08 7.14
C LYS A 172 -31.02 5.78 6.35
N GLY A 173 -31.67 4.74 6.90
CA GLY A 173 -31.90 3.45 6.27
C GLY A 173 -33.16 3.42 5.41
N TRP A 174 -33.31 2.33 4.63
CA TRP A 174 -34.52 2.04 3.83
C TRP A 174 -35.57 1.36 4.69
N ASP A 175 -36.79 1.94 4.73
CA ASP A 175 -37.94 1.48 5.51
C ASP A 175 -38.82 0.45 4.75
N GLY A 176 -38.45 0.06 3.55
CA GLY A 176 -39.20 -0.86 2.69
C GLY A 176 -40.21 -0.16 1.78
N THR A 177 -40.39 1.16 1.86
CA THR A 177 -41.21 1.93 0.92
C THR A 177 -40.37 2.55 -0.21
N VAL A 178 -41.03 2.93 -1.31
CA VAL A 178 -40.31 3.61 -2.39
C VAL A 178 -39.95 5.03 -1.94
N TYR A 179 -38.65 5.34 -1.90
CA TYR A 179 -38.07 6.62 -1.47
C TYR A 179 -38.40 7.03 -0.02
N ASN A 180 -38.76 6.09 0.87
CA ASN A 180 -39.22 6.40 2.23
C ASN A 180 -40.31 7.51 2.23
N SER A 181 -41.20 7.48 1.27
CA SER A 181 -42.20 8.53 1.11
C SER A 181 -43.40 8.26 2.00
N GLU A 182 -43.84 9.29 2.74
CA GLU A 182 -45.04 9.20 3.60
C GLU A 182 -46.27 8.84 2.76
N GLY A 183 -46.99 7.79 3.17
CA GLY A 183 -48.13 7.24 2.44
C GLY A 183 -47.81 6.42 1.20
N ALA A 184 -46.54 6.17 0.90
CA ALA A 184 -46.14 5.24 -0.16
C ALA A 184 -46.49 3.79 0.19
N SER A 185 -46.82 3.03 -0.82
CA SER A 185 -47.02 1.59 -0.64
C SER A 185 -45.70 0.90 -0.31
N MET A 186 -45.77 -0.07 0.60
CA MET A 186 -44.64 -0.94 0.89
C MET A 186 -44.20 -1.70 -0.37
N SER A 187 -42.89 -1.81 -0.57
CA SER A 187 -42.36 -2.67 -1.61
C SER A 187 -42.73 -4.13 -1.34
N PRO A 188 -42.94 -4.99 -2.35
CA PRO A 188 -43.23 -6.39 -2.17
C PRO A 188 -42.19 -7.16 -1.38
N ASP A 189 -42.58 -8.17 -0.62
CA ASP A 189 -41.66 -9.11 0.00
C ASP A 189 -40.72 -9.71 -1.06
N GLY A 190 -39.44 -9.83 -0.76
CA GLY A 190 -38.50 -10.39 -1.70
C GLY A 190 -37.08 -9.86 -1.55
N MET A 191 -36.27 -10.22 -2.52
CA MET A 191 -34.85 -9.85 -2.57
C MET A 191 -34.68 -8.56 -3.36
N TYR A 192 -33.86 -7.66 -2.80
CA TYR A 192 -33.47 -6.39 -3.37
C TYR A 192 -31.95 -6.32 -3.44
N THR A 193 -31.40 -5.65 -4.45
CA THR A 193 -29.98 -5.41 -4.55
C THR A 193 -29.65 -4.07 -3.91
N TYR A 194 -28.55 -4.00 -3.17
CA TYR A 194 -28.03 -2.74 -2.68
C TYR A 194 -26.63 -2.47 -3.26
N LYS A 195 -26.31 -1.18 -3.39
CA LYS A 195 -24.96 -0.67 -3.61
C LYS A 195 -24.65 0.32 -2.51
N LEU A 196 -23.59 0.02 -1.74
CA LEU A 196 -23.05 0.87 -0.71
C LEU A 196 -21.68 1.38 -1.15
N VAL A 197 -21.50 2.70 -1.17
CA VAL A 197 -20.21 3.33 -1.46
C VAL A 197 -19.86 4.26 -0.31
N PHE A 198 -18.63 4.19 0.20
CA PHE A 198 -18.18 5.10 1.26
C PHE A 198 -16.67 5.33 1.20
N ILE A 199 -16.23 6.43 1.80
CA ILE A 199 -14.84 6.79 2.02
C ILE A 199 -14.67 7.09 3.50
N GLU A 200 -13.65 6.49 4.12
CA GLU A 200 -13.25 6.80 5.49
C GLU A 200 -12.49 8.13 5.55
N GLU A 201 -12.73 8.93 6.58
CA GLU A 201 -12.07 10.22 6.76
C GLU A 201 -10.55 10.04 6.92
N GLY A 202 -9.78 10.80 6.15
CA GLY A 202 -8.32 10.73 6.12
C GLY A 202 -7.74 9.69 5.16
N PHE A 203 -8.58 8.96 4.43
CA PHE A 203 -8.14 8.00 3.40
C PHE A 203 -8.73 8.37 2.03
N GLU A 204 -8.02 8.01 0.95
CA GLU A 204 -8.50 8.21 -0.43
C GLU A 204 -9.20 6.95 -1.01
N LYS A 205 -9.17 5.84 -0.27
CA LYS A 205 -9.71 4.56 -0.71
C LYS A 205 -11.23 4.57 -0.72
N VAL A 206 -11.80 4.29 -1.89
CA VAL A 206 -13.25 4.11 -2.07
C VAL A 206 -13.62 2.67 -1.80
N PHE A 207 -14.54 2.45 -0.85
CA PHE A 207 -15.12 1.14 -0.58
C PHE A 207 -16.46 1.04 -1.33
N GLU A 208 -16.58 0.03 -2.18
CA GLU A 208 -17.81 -0.28 -2.91
C GLU A 208 -18.26 -1.70 -2.57
N VAL A 209 -19.47 -1.82 -2.02
CA VAL A 209 -20.05 -3.08 -1.60
C VAL A 209 -21.37 -3.26 -2.32
N VAL A 210 -21.50 -4.32 -3.09
CA VAL A 210 -22.75 -4.71 -3.74
C VAL A 210 -23.22 -6.03 -3.14
N GLY A 211 -24.49 -6.08 -2.77
CA GLY A 211 -25.08 -7.28 -2.16
C GLY A 211 -26.59 -7.31 -2.29
N SER A 212 -27.21 -8.24 -1.58
CA SER A 212 -28.66 -8.39 -1.57
C SER A 212 -29.20 -8.32 -0.14
N VAL A 213 -30.41 -7.78 -0.01
CA VAL A 213 -31.18 -7.74 1.23
C VAL A 213 -32.56 -8.32 0.98
N VAL A 214 -33.07 -9.07 1.95
CA VAL A 214 -34.42 -9.63 1.90
C VAL A 214 -35.36 -8.80 2.77
N LEU A 215 -36.44 -8.29 2.14
CA LEU A 215 -37.55 -7.67 2.86
C LEU A 215 -38.54 -8.76 3.22
N LEU A 216 -38.88 -8.89 4.49
CA LEU A 216 -39.79 -9.85 5.08
C LEU A 216 -40.90 -9.11 5.84
N ARG A 217 -42.11 -9.67 5.90
CA ARG A 217 -43.23 -9.18 6.72
C ARG A 217 -43.78 -10.27 7.63
#